data_acd86cf76befc862c01627f82566665e
#
_entry.id   acd86cf76befc862c01627f82566665e
#
_cell.length_a   1.000
_cell.length_b   1.000
_cell.length_c   1.000
_cell.angle_alpha   90.00
_cell.angle_beta   90.00
_cell.angle_gamma   90.00
#
_symmetry.space_group_name_H-M   'P 1'
#
loop_
_entity.id
_entity.type
_entity.pdbx_description
1 polymer ?
#
loop_
_entity_poly.entity_id
_entity_poly.type
_entity_poly.pdbx_seq_one_letter_code
_entity_poly.pdbx_strand_id
1 'polypeptide(L)'
;LKISVTGSGDISGNNISCTDLDISIAGSGDINSSNITCNDLQVSVAGSGDMKLNNVTANFTRASVAGSGTAILSGSTQEAEYSVAGSGDLLASDFVAKKASASVAGSGDIKCHATDFLKVRTSGSGSVGYKGNPELDYPKKGLYKL
;
A
#
# COMPACT_ATOMS: atom_id res chain seq x y z
N LEU A 1 -1.50 2.21 18.06
CA LEU A 1 -0.94 0.87 18.06
C LEU A 1 0.20 0.78 17.04
N LYS A 2 1.29 0.20 17.45
CA LYS A 2 2.45 0.04 16.59
C LYS A 2 2.84 -1.44 16.53
N ILE A 3 2.96 -1.97 15.32
CA ILE A 3 3.40 -3.34 15.07
C ILE A 3 4.65 -3.27 14.21
N SER A 4 5.73 -3.89 14.63
CA SER A 4 6.95 -3.89 13.85
C SER A 4 7.65 -5.23 13.86
N VAL A 5 8.23 -5.59 12.72
CA VAL A 5 9.09 -6.76 12.58
C VAL A 5 10.47 -6.27 12.18
N THR A 6 11.47 -6.66 12.96
CA THR A 6 12.87 -6.38 12.64
C THR A 6 13.58 -7.72 12.53
N GLY A 7 14.28 -7.95 11.42
CA GLY A 7 14.94 -9.21 11.14
C GLY A 7 14.06 -10.16 10.35
N SER A 8 13.99 -11.44 10.72
CA SER A 8 13.31 -12.50 9.96
C SER A 8 12.06 -13.08 10.64
N GLY A 9 11.57 -12.45 11.71
CA GLY A 9 10.37 -12.94 12.39
C GLY A 9 9.09 -12.67 11.63
N ASP A 10 8.03 -13.40 11.95
CA ASP A 10 6.71 -13.24 11.34
C ASP A 10 5.70 -12.82 12.40
N ILE A 11 4.76 -11.97 11.99
CA ILE A 11 3.63 -11.56 12.84
C ILE A 11 2.33 -11.92 12.14
N SER A 12 1.41 -12.49 12.92
CA SER A 12 0.08 -12.82 12.46
C SER A 12 -0.93 -12.29 13.49
N GLY A 13 -1.96 -11.58 13.02
CA GLY A 13 -2.96 -11.01 13.91
C GLY A 13 -4.30 -10.82 13.21
N ASN A 14 -5.37 -10.80 14.02
CA ASN A 14 -6.72 -10.61 13.52
C ASN A 14 -7.48 -9.66 14.43
N ASN A 15 -8.50 -8.99 13.86
CA ASN A 15 -9.46 -8.16 14.62
C ASN A 15 -8.75 -7.01 15.36
N ILE A 16 -8.03 -6.20 14.62
CA ILE A 16 -7.36 -5.01 15.16
C ILE A 16 -8.30 -3.81 15.03
N SER A 17 -8.55 -3.13 16.15
CA SER A 17 -9.35 -1.91 16.17
C SER A 17 -8.63 -0.85 16.99
N CYS A 18 -8.35 0.29 16.37
CA CYS A 18 -7.64 1.38 17.02
C CYS A 18 -7.86 2.69 16.25
N THR A 19 -7.38 3.80 16.79
CA THR A 19 -7.44 5.08 16.08
C THR A 19 -6.28 5.20 15.10
N ASP A 20 -5.07 4.95 15.57
CA ASP A 20 -3.86 5.03 14.74
C ASP A 20 -3.17 3.66 14.74
N LEU A 21 -2.88 3.15 13.56
CA LEU A 21 -2.16 1.90 13.41
C LEU A 21 -0.92 2.13 12.55
N ASP A 22 0.24 1.78 13.08
CA ASP A 22 1.52 1.86 12.38
C ASP A 22 2.09 0.45 12.29
N ILE A 23 2.22 -0.06 11.07
CA ILE A 23 2.75 -1.40 10.80
C ILE A 23 4.00 -1.25 9.97
N SER A 24 5.10 -1.84 10.42
CA SER A 24 6.36 -1.76 9.69
C SER A 24 7.12 -3.07 9.68
N ILE A 25 7.82 -3.33 8.58
CA ILE A 25 8.76 -4.43 8.44
C ILE A 25 10.13 -3.85 8.09
N ALA A 26 11.15 -4.25 8.85
CA ALA A 26 12.54 -3.96 8.52
C ALA A 26 13.30 -5.29 8.48
N GLY A 27 13.70 -5.73 7.28
CA GLY A 27 14.38 -7.02 7.09
C GLY A 27 13.58 -7.96 6.20
N SER A 28 13.56 -9.27 6.53
CA SER A 28 12.95 -10.32 5.71
C SER A 28 11.70 -10.95 6.33
N GLY A 29 11.21 -10.43 7.45
CA GLY A 29 10.02 -10.98 8.10
C GLY A 29 8.73 -10.67 7.36
N ASP A 30 7.67 -11.38 7.72
CA ASP A 30 6.35 -11.23 7.10
C ASP A 30 5.32 -10.80 8.14
N ILE A 31 4.36 -9.99 7.71
CA ILE A 31 3.19 -9.65 8.52
C ILE A 31 1.94 -10.06 7.76
N ASN A 32 1.03 -10.73 8.46
CA ASN A 32 -0.26 -11.14 7.92
C ASN A 32 -1.34 -10.78 8.95
N SER A 33 -2.25 -9.88 8.58
CA SER A 33 -3.33 -9.44 9.45
C SER A 33 -4.63 -9.32 8.69
N SER A 34 -5.74 -9.50 9.40
CA SER A 34 -7.08 -9.36 8.82
C SER A 34 -8.03 -8.67 9.80
N ASN A 35 -9.13 -8.12 9.25
CA ASN A 35 -10.18 -7.43 10.01
C ASN A 35 -9.60 -6.24 10.80
N ILE A 36 -9.05 -5.28 10.07
CA ILE A 36 -8.43 -4.09 10.65
C ILE A 36 -9.38 -2.92 10.50
N THR A 37 -9.64 -2.22 11.61
CA THR A 37 -10.43 -0.97 11.61
C THR A 37 -9.64 0.11 12.33
N CYS A 38 -9.38 1.22 11.63
CA CYS A 38 -8.66 2.36 12.20
C CYS A 38 -9.01 3.64 11.45
N ASN A 39 -8.64 4.80 12.01
CA ASN A 39 -8.74 6.07 11.30
C ASN A 39 -7.53 6.29 10.40
N ASP A 40 -6.35 6.18 10.97
CA ASP A 40 -5.09 6.39 10.25
C ASP A 40 -4.31 5.08 10.23
N LEU A 41 -4.01 4.60 9.02
CA LEU A 41 -3.19 3.41 8.83
C LEU A 41 -1.89 3.80 8.15
N GLN A 42 -0.77 3.46 8.75
CA GLN A 42 0.54 3.63 8.14
C GLN A 42 1.20 2.29 7.98
N VAL A 43 1.60 1.97 6.76
CA VAL A 43 2.23 0.71 6.38
C VAL A 43 3.58 1.00 5.78
N SER A 44 4.60 0.32 6.24
CA SER A 44 5.96 0.50 5.74
C SER A 44 6.66 -0.84 5.61
N VAL A 45 7.23 -1.11 4.45
CA VAL A 45 8.06 -2.29 4.22
C VAL A 45 9.44 -1.81 3.78
N ALA A 46 10.46 -2.14 4.56
CA ALA A 46 11.85 -1.85 4.23
C ALA A 46 12.61 -3.17 4.21
N GLY A 47 13.17 -3.54 3.07
CA GLY A 47 13.88 -4.81 2.88
C GLY A 47 13.13 -5.74 1.95
N SER A 48 13.13 -7.05 2.24
CA SER A 48 12.57 -8.10 1.39
C SER A 48 11.32 -8.77 1.96
N GLY A 49 10.82 -8.31 3.09
CA GLY A 49 9.64 -8.91 3.71
C GLY A 49 8.35 -8.64 2.96
N ASP A 50 7.33 -9.42 3.27
CA ASP A 50 6.01 -9.27 2.67
C ASP A 50 5.00 -8.87 3.73
N MET A 51 4.05 -8.03 3.34
CA MET A 51 2.97 -7.61 4.22
C MET A 51 1.64 -7.86 3.54
N LYS A 52 0.74 -8.54 4.24
CA LYS A 52 -0.60 -8.81 3.73
C LYS A 52 -1.63 -8.38 4.75
N LEU A 53 -2.47 -7.42 4.36
CA LEU A 53 -3.55 -6.90 5.20
C LEU A 53 -4.87 -7.09 4.48
N ASN A 54 -5.77 -7.86 5.10
CA ASN A 54 -7.08 -8.18 4.52
C ASN A 54 -8.19 -7.50 5.30
N ASN A 55 -9.25 -7.12 4.60
CA ASN A 55 -10.45 -6.55 5.19
C ASN A 55 -10.15 -5.34 6.07
N VAL A 56 -9.45 -4.36 5.48
CA VAL A 56 -9.05 -3.13 6.16
C VAL A 56 -10.12 -2.06 5.95
N THR A 57 -10.51 -1.39 7.03
CA THR A 57 -11.36 -0.21 6.97
C THR A 57 -10.61 0.95 7.63
N ALA A 58 -10.30 1.98 6.85
CA ALA A 58 -9.56 3.13 7.33
C ALA A 58 -10.09 4.40 6.68
N ASN A 59 -9.88 5.55 7.32
CA ASN A 59 -10.17 6.84 6.71
C ASN A 59 -8.99 7.33 5.89
N PHE A 60 -7.79 7.20 6.42
CA PHE A 60 -6.58 7.58 5.73
C PHE A 60 -5.58 6.41 5.78
N THR A 61 -5.00 6.07 4.63
CA THR A 61 -4.00 5.01 4.55
C THR A 61 -2.75 5.53 3.86
N ARG A 62 -1.61 5.29 4.47
CA ARG A 62 -0.32 5.57 3.86
C ARG A 62 0.48 4.29 3.80
N ALA A 63 0.84 3.87 2.59
CA ALA A 63 1.59 2.64 2.38
C ALA A 63 2.87 2.95 1.61
N SER A 64 3.98 2.47 2.10
CA SER A 64 5.26 2.64 1.41
C SER A 64 6.06 1.34 1.39
N VAL A 65 6.73 1.10 0.28
CA VAL A 65 7.63 -0.05 0.10
C VAL A 65 8.99 0.49 -0.33
N ALA A 66 10.01 0.18 0.44
CA ALA A 66 11.39 0.51 0.12
C ALA A 66 12.19 -0.78 0.06
N GLY A 67 12.80 -1.08 -1.07
CA GLY A 67 13.54 -2.33 -1.29
C GLY A 67 12.80 -3.26 -2.23
N SER A 68 12.82 -4.58 -1.95
CA SER A 68 12.25 -5.61 -2.82
C SER A 68 11.01 -6.29 -2.26
N GLY A 69 10.51 -5.84 -1.14
CA GLY A 69 9.33 -6.44 -0.49
C GLY A 69 8.03 -6.17 -1.22
N THR A 70 6.97 -6.81 -0.75
CA THR A 70 5.63 -6.67 -1.32
C THR A 70 4.64 -6.30 -0.22
N ALA A 71 3.76 -5.34 -0.51
CA ALA A 71 2.63 -5.02 0.36
C ALA A 71 1.33 -5.33 -0.38
N ILE A 72 0.44 -6.09 0.26
CA ILE A 72 -0.86 -6.45 -0.29
C ILE A 72 -1.94 -5.91 0.64
N LEU A 73 -2.85 -5.12 0.09
CA LEU A 73 -3.93 -4.50 0.85
C LEU A 73 -5.28 -4.84 0.23
N SER A 74 -6.26 -5.13 1.08
CA SER A 74 -7.65 -5.28 0.63
C SER A 74 -8.61 -4.70 1.67
N GLY A 75 -9.72 -4.13 1.21
CA GLY A 75 -10.71 -3.47 2.05
C GLY A 75 -11.13 -2.13 1.47
N SER A 76 -11.25 -1.10 2.30
CA SER A 76 -11.65 0.23 1.84
C SER A 76 -11.04 1.34 2.69
N THR A 77 -10.84 2.49 2.06
CA THR A 77 -10.35 3.70 2.73
C THR A 77 -10.93 4.93 2.03
N GLN A 78 -10.96 6.06 2.70
CA GLN A 78 -11.36 7.33 2.09
C GLN A 78 -10.24 7.89 1.23
N GLU A 79 -9.04 7.97 1.80
CA GLU A 79 -7.86 8.48 1.11
C GLU A 79 -6.70 7.52 1.28
N ALA A 80 -5.91 7.35 0.22
CA ALA A 80 -4.74 6.50 0.25
C ALA A 80 -3.54 7.19 -0.41
N GLU A 81 -2.37 7.03 0.19
CA GLU A 81 -1.10 7.41 -0.39
C GLU A 81 -0.24 6.17 -0.53
N TYR A 82 0.20 5.91 -1.75
CA TYR A 82 1.07 4.77 -2.04
C TYR A 82 2.42 5.25 -2.56
N SER A 83 3.48 4.66 -2.07
CA SER A 83 4.83 5.01 -2.48
C SER A 83 5.68 3.75 -2.59
N VAL A 84 6.37 3.58 -3.71
CA VAL A 84 7.32 2.49 -3.89
C VAL A 84 8.66 3.09 -4.31
N ALA A 85 9.70 2.75 -3.56
CA ALA A 85 11.07 3.11 -3.88
C ALA A 85 11.89 1.82 -3.99
N GLY A 86 12.50 1.56 -5.15
CA GLY A 86 13.23 0.33 -5.41
C GLY A 86 12.49 -0.60 -6.35
N SER A 87 12.56 -1.91 -6.10
CA SER A 87 11.99 -2.95 -6.96
C SER A 87 10.76 -3.65 -6.38
N GLY A 88 10.29 -3.21 -5.24
CA GLY A 88 9.13 -3.83 -4.58
C GLY A 88 7.82 -3.53 -5.28
N ASP A 89 6.78 -4.24 -4.86
CA ASP A 89 5.43 -4.10 -5.42
C ASP A 89 4.45 -3.72 -4.30
N LEU A 90 3.46 -2.90 -4.66
CA LEU A 90 2.36 -2.58 -3.77
C LEU A 90 1.06 -2.95 -4.48
N LEU A 91 0.35 -3.93 -3.93
CA LEU A 91 -0.83 -4.50 -4.54
C LEU A 91 -2.06 -4.10 -3.73
N ALA A 92 -2.77 -3.10 -4.20
CA ALA A 92 -3.97 -2.57 -3.55
C ALA A 92 -5.17 -2.54 -4.51
N SER A 93 -5.19 -3.43 -5.49
CA SER A 93 -6.29 -3.47 -6.45
C SER A 93 -7.61 -3.90 -5.83
N ASP A 94 -7.58 -4.58 -4.68
CA ASP A 94 -8.76 -4.94 -3.92
C ASP A 94 -9.01 -4.00 -2.73
N PHE A 95 -8.24 -2.93 -2.63
CA PHE A 95 -8.38 -1.92 -1.59
C PHE A 95 -8.94 -0.65 -2.20
N VAL A 96 -10.23 -0.45 -2.02
CA VAL A 96 -10.96 0.65 -2.66
C VAL A 96 -10.72 1.95 -1.92
N ALA A 97 -10.22 2.95 -2.63
CA ALA A 97 -10.04 4.29 -2.10
C ALA A 97 -10.87 5.28 -2.90
N LYS A 98 -11.43 6.28 -2.25
CA LYS A 98 -12.11 7.35 -2.97
C LYS A 98 -11.09 8.24 -3.67
N LYS A 99 -10.05 8.63 -2.93
CA LYS A 99 -8.94 9.41 -3.47
C LYS A 99 -7.65 8.66 -3.21
N ALA A 100 -6.81 8.52 -4.22
CA ALA A 100 -5.54 7.83 -4.10
C ALA A 100 -4.42 8.66 -4.73
N SER A 101 -3.24 8.55 -4.15
CA SER A 101 -2.03 9.11 -4.70
C SER A 101 -0.98 8.00 -4.78
N ALA A 102 -0.43 7.77 -5.96
CA ALA A 102 0.55 6.71 -6.18
C ALA A 102 1.83 7.29 -6.73
N SER A 103 2.95 6.91 -6.13
CA SER A 103 4.28 7.39 -6.53
C SER A 103 5.23 6.21 -6.61
N VAL A 104 5.92 6.08 -7.74
CA VAL A 104 6.92 5.03 -7.95
C VAL A 104 8.25 5.68 -8.31
N ALA A 105 9.28 5.32 -7.55
CA ALA A 105 10.66 5.69 -7.86
C ALA A 105 11.47 4.39 -7.98
N GLY A 106 11.99 4.09 -9.18
CA GLY A 106 12.70 2.85 -9.45
C GLY A 106 11.94 1.94 -10.39
N SER A 107 12.03 0.61 -10.16
CA SER A 107 11.45 -0.41 -11.05
C SER A 107 10.22 -1.10 -10.49
N GLY A 108 9.75 -0.71 -9.33
CA GLY A 108 8.59 -1.34 -8.70
C GLY A 108 7.27 -0.97 -9.35
N ASP A 109 6.22 -1.68 -8.97
CA ASP A 109 4.88 -1.47 -9.51
C ASP A 109 3.89 -1.21 -8.41
N ILE A 110 2.87 -0.40 -8.71
CA ILE A 110 1.71 -0.18 -7.83
C ILE A 110 0.46 -0.58 -8.61
N LYS A 111 -0.42 -1.34 -7.95
CA LYS A 111 -1.78 -1.59 -8.44
C LYS A 111 -2.75 -1.04 -7.42
N CYS A 112 -3.72 -0.25 -7.84
CA CYS A 112 -4.65 0.40 -6.93
C CYS A 112 -6.06 0.45 -7.50
N HIS A 113 -7.02 0.81 -6.65
CA HIS A 113 -8.41 1.01 -7.04
C HIS A 113 -8.86 2.36 -6.47
N ALA A 114 -9.19 3.28 -7.33
CA ALA A 114 -9.68 4.60 -6.93
C ALA A 114 -11.02 4.88 -7.62
N THR A 115 -11.94 5.54 -6.91
CA THR A 115 -13.27 5.82 -7.45
C THR A 115 -13.46 7.29 -7.85
N ASP A 116 -12.89 8.22 -7.10
CA ASP A 116 -13.10 9.66 -7.31
C ASP A 116 -11.91 10.34 -7.97
N PHE A 117 -10.72 10.15 -7.43
CA PHE A 117 -9.52 10.84 -7.91
C PHE A 117 -8.29 9.94 -7.74
N LEU A 118 -7.42 9.97 -8.77
CA LEU A 118 -6.14 9.27 -8.71
C LEU A 118 -5.03 10.19 -9.21
N LYS A 119 -4.04 10.43 -8.36
CA LYS A 119 -2.83 11.17 -8.71
C LYS A 119 -1.68 10.19 -8.84
N VAL A 120 -0.96 10.24 -9.96
CA VAL A 120 0.13 9.31 -10.23
C VAL A 120 1.40 10.07 -10.58
N ARG A 121 2.51 9.66 -9.99
CA ARG A 121 3.84 10.15 -10.34
C ARG A 121 4.78 8.96 -10.46
N THR A 122 5.50 8.88 -11.55
CA THR A 122 6.48 7.80 -11.78
C THR A 122 7.84 8.39 -12.13
N SER A 123 8.88 7.76 -11.60
CA SER A 123 10.28 8.09 -11.89
C SER A 123 11.03 6.77 -12.02
N GLY A 124 11.59 6.51 -13.20
CA GLY A 124 12.25 5.25 -13.49
C GLY A 124 11.41 4.36 -14.41
N SER A 125 11.53 3.03 -14.24
CA SER A 125 10.92 2.03 -15.11
C SER A 125 9.63 1.43 -14.54
N GLY A 126 9.23 1.81 -13.35
CA GLY A 126 8.04 1.26 -12.71
C GLY A 126 6.75 1.76 -13.32
N SER A 127 5.66 1.11 -12.97
CA SER A 127 4.35 1.44 -13.51
C SER A 127 3.28 1.43 -12.44
N VAL A 128 2.14 2.06 -12.74
CA VAL A 128 0.97 2.09 -11.88
C VAL A 128 -0.23 1.57 -12.66
N GLY A 129 -0.86 0.52 -12.17
CA GLY A 129 -2.13 0.04 -12.70
C GLY A 129 -3.28 0.48 -11.80
N TYR A 130 -4.44 0.76 -12.38
CA TYR A 130 -5.59 1.20 -11.60
C TYR A 130 -6.89 0.56 -12.04
N LYS A 131 -7.82 0.46 -11.09
CA LYS A 131 -9.21 0.06 -11.33
C LYS A 131 -10.13 1.22 -11.00
N GLY A 132 -11.35 1.19 -11.54
CA GLY A 132 -12.35 2.20 -11.31
C GLY A 132 -12.34 3.27 -12.38
N ASN A 133 -13.12 4.33 -12.16
CA ASN A 133 -13.24 5.46 -13.08
C ASN A 133 -12.93 6.77 -12.36
N PRO A 134 -11.74 6.94 -11.80
CA PRO A 134 -11.39 8.17 -11.11
C PRO A 134 -11.05 9.29 -12.10
N GLU A 135 -11.10 10.51 -11.61
CA GLU A 135 -10.45 11.62 -12.30
C GLU A 135 -8.93 11.44 -12.15
N LEU A 136 -8.19 11.60 -13.25
CA LEU A 136 -6.78 11.23 -13.30
C LEU A 136 -5.88 12.47 -13.40
N ASP A 137 -4.85 12.50 -12.56
CA ASP A 137 -3.70 13.39 -12.67
C ASP A 137 -2.45 12.52 -12.77
N TYR A 138 -1.87 12.39 -13.96
CA TYR A 138 -0.87 11.37 -14.20
C TYR A 138 0.22 11.84 -15.16
N PRO A 139 1.43 11.23 -15.12
CA PRO A 139 2.47 11.48 -16.11
C PRO A 139 2.11 10.79 -17.45
N LYS A 140 2.85 11.11 -18.49
CA LYS A 140 2.62 10.56 -19.82
C LYS A 140 2.95 9.07 -19.93
N LYS A 141 3.69 8.50 -18.98
CA LYS A 141 4.16 7.12 -19.01
C LYS A 141 3.89 6.44 -17.68
N GLY A 142 3.79 5.12 -17.71
CA GLY A 142 3.76 4.30 -16.50
C GLY A 142 2.39 4.10 -15.90
N LEU A 143 1.33 4.58 -16.52
CA LEU A 143 -0.04 4.36 -16.04
C LEU A 143 -0.82 3.49 -17.02
N TYR A 144 -1.51 2.49 -16.48
CA TYR A 144 -2.39 1.65 -17.29
C TYR A 144 -3.63 1.25 -16.49
N LYS A 145 -4.72 0.96 -17.18
CA LYS A 145 -5.96 0.53 -16.54
C LYS A 145 -6.00 -0.99 -16.44
N LEU A 146 -6.34 -1.48 -15.27
CA LEU A 146 -6.47 -2.91 -15.00
C LEU A 146 -7.77 -3.49 -15.58
#